data_912f96a0e51526f70213e14099e112b2
#
_entry.id   912f96a0e51526f70213e14099e112b2
#
_cell.length_a   1.000
_cell.length_b   1.000
_cell.length_c   1.000
_cell.angle_alpha   90.00
_cell.angle_beta   90.00
_cell.angle_gamma   90.00
#
_symmetry.space_group_name_H-M   'P 1'
#
loop_
_entity.id
_entity.type
_entity.pdbx_description
1 polymer ?
#
loop_
_entity_poly.entity_id
_entity_poly.type
_entity_poly.pdbx_seq_one_letter_code
_entity_poly.pdbx_strand_id
1 'polypeptide(L)'
;MEKQASFEGWAIVELFGHQREVGFVTTQVFGQAVLFQIDTPALEEREYELPEPQYVASQWAPKGTKVRRQAVPARSRLIGPSAIYALNPCDEDAARKAIESLERRPLILLSMPKERLLEGAPLPQERGFSCCGGNPEDGHDEDCINAADEDEIPV
;
A
#
# COMPACT_ATOMS: atom_id res chain seq x y z
N MET A 1 -13.12 14.30 -42.65
CA MET A 1 -12.04 14.09 -41.65
C MET A 1 -12.73 13.86 -40.29
N GLU A 2 -12.80 12.61 -39.87
CA GLU A 2 -13.29 12.28 -38.55
C GLU A 2 -12.29 12.82 -37.53
N LYS A 3 -12.78 13.70 -36.67
CA LYS A 3 -12.02 14.25 -35.58
C LYS A 3 -11.76 13.10 -34.58
N GLN A 4 -10.56 12.53 -34.62
CA GLN A 4 -10.14 11.49 -33.70
C GLN A 4 -10.31 12.07 -32.29
N ALA A 5 -11.19 11.47 -31.50
CA ALA A 5 -11.42 11.91 -30.14
C ALA A 5 -10.13 11.66 -29.35
N SER A 6 -9.43 12.73 -29.00
CA SER A 6 -8.28 12.68 -28.11
C SER A 6 -8.73 12.97 -26.69
N PHE A 7 -8.26 12.16 -25.74
CA PHE A 7 -8.45 12.45 -24.32
C PHE A 7 -7.23 13.23 -23.80
N GLU A 8 -7.51 14.31 -23.07
CA GLU A 8 -6.50 15.09 -22.38
C GLU A 8 -7.08 15.56 -21.05
N GLY A 9 -6.46 15.14 -19.95
CA GLY A 9 -6.92 15.51 -18.61
C GLY A 9 -6.45 14.57 -17.50
N TRP A 10 -6.75 14.94 -16.27
CA TRP A 10 -6.50 14.09 -15.12
C TRP A 10 -7.44 12.88 -15.08
N ALA A 11 -6.89 11.71 -14.83
CA ALA A 11 -7.67 10.50 -14.72
C ALA A 11 -7.02 9.45 -13.82
N ILE A 12 -7.89 8.60 -13.27
CA ILE A 12 -7.52 7.33 -12.65
C ILE A 12 -7.71 6.26 -13.72
N VAL A 13 -6.63 5.62 -14.12
CA VAL A 13 -6.61 4.59 -15.15
C VAL A 13 -6.51 3.23 -14.48
N GLU A 14 -7.49 2.39 -14.71
CA GLU A 14 -7.49 1.01 -14.24
C GLU A 14 -6.98 0.10 -15.36
N LEU A 15 -5.96 -0.67 -15.05
CA LEU A 15 -5.34 -1.60 -15.98
C LEU A 15 -5.82 -3.03 -15.70
N PHE A 16 -5.78 -3.87 -16.73
CA PHE A 16 -5.96 -5.30 -16.53
C PHE A 16 -4.91 -5.83 -15.52
N GLY A 17 -5.33 -6.72 -14.63
CA GLY A 17 -4.48 -7.21 -13.52
C GLY A 17 -4.61 -6.40 -12.23
N HIS A 18 -5.68 -5.62 -12.07
CA HIS A 18 -6.00 -4.84 -10.86
C HIS A 18 -4.97 -3.77 -10.50
N GLN A 19 -4.19 -3.30 -11.46
CA GLN A 19 -3.28 -2.18 -11.27
C GLN A 19 -4.00 -0.87 -11.55
N ARG A 20 -3.66 0.17 -10.79
CA ARG A 20 -4.16 1.53 -10.99
C ARG A 20 -2.99 2.48 -11.21
N GLU A 21 -3.14 3.34 -12.20
CA GLU A 21 -2.24 4.45 -12.47
C GLU A 21 -3.03 5.74 -12.39
N VAL A 22 -2.44 6.78 -11.86
CA VAL A 22 -3.09 8.08 -11.74
C VAL A 22 -2.14 9.16 -12.24
N GLY A 23 -2.65 10.06 -13.04
CA GLY A 23 -1.85 11.15 -13.58
C GLY A 23 -2.60 11.97 -14.62
N PHE A 24 -1.88 12.86 -15.25
CA PHE A 24 -2.37 13.58 -16.41
C PHE A 24 -2.24 12.69 -17.63
N VAL A 25 -3.36 12.39 -18.28
CA VAL A 25 -3.43 11.45 -19.41
C VAL A 25 -3.56 12.22 -20.71
N THR A 26 -2.69 11.91 -21.66
CA THR A 26 -2.74 12.43 -23.02
C THR A 26 -2.75 11.31 -24.03
N THR A 27 -3.42 11.52 -25.15
CA THR A 27 -3.41 10.58 -26.27
C THR A 27 -2.21 10.86 -27.17
N GLN A 28 -1.36 9.85 -27.39
CA GLN A 28 -0.23 9.92 -28.30
C GLN A 28 -0.46 9.00 -29.50
N VAL A 29 -0.10 9.47 -30.69
CA VAL A 29 -0.25 8.70 -31.93
C VAL A 29 1.14 8.42 -32.51
N PHE A 30 1.48 7.15 -32.63
CA PHE A 30 2.71 6.68 -33.25
C PHE A 30 2.39 5.84 -34.52
N GLY A 31 2.45 6.46 -35.69
CA GLY A 31 2.01 5.82 -36.90
C GLY A 31 0.52 5.49 -36.88
N GLN A 32 0.17 4.21 -36.88
CA GLN A 32 -1.22 3.74 -36.74
C GLN A 32 -1.59 3.35 -35.32
N ALA A 33 -0.64 3.36 -34.39
CA ALA A 33 -0.87 3.00 -33.00
C ALA A 33 -1.27 4.24 -32.17
N VAL A 34 -2.34 4.08 -31.40
CA VAL A 34 -2.78 5.06 -30.40
C VAL A 34 -2.32 4.56 -29.04
N LEU A 35 -1.60 5.39 -28.29
CA LEU A 35 -1.15 5.10 -26.93
C LEU A 35 -1.65 6.19 -25.99
N PHE A 36 -1.85 5.83 -24.75
CA PHE A 36 -2.12 6.79 -23.66
C PHE A 36 -0.84 7.02 -22.88
N GLN A 37 -0.41 8.26 -22.82
CA GLN A 37 0.67 8.70 -21.95
C GLN A 37 0.06 9.12 -20.64
N ILE A 38 0.55 8.56 -19.55
CA ILE A 38 0.15 8.90 -18.18
C ILE A 38 1.34 9.54 -17.49
N ASP A 39 1.21 10.81 -17.17
CA ASP A 39 2.22 11.59 -16.48
C ASP A 39 1.84 11.73 -15.00
N THR A 40 2.52 10.97 -14.15
CA THR A 40 2.34 11.02 -12.69
C THR A 40 3.35 12.03 -12.13
N PRO A 41 2.88 13.09 -11.44
CA PRO A 41 3.77 14.10 -10.87
C PRO A 41 4.64 13.54 -9.75
N ALA A 42 5.75 14.20 -9.48
CA ALA A 42 6.58 13.90 -8.32
C ALA A 42 5.79 14.16 -7.03
N LEU A 43 6.06 13.36 -6.03
CA LEU A 43 5.63 13.60 -4.66
C LEU A 43 6.84 14.05 -3.83
N GLU A 44 6.71 15.22 -3.22
CA GLU A 44 7.78 15.77 -2.40
C GLU A 44 7.93 15.03 -1.07
N GLU A 45 9.12 15.10 -0.50
CA GLU A 45 9.39 14.66 0.84
C GLU A 45 8.56 15.47 1.84
N ARG A 46 7.97 14.80 2.80
CA ARG A 46 7.15 15.46 3.82
C ARG A 46 7.46 14.94 5.21
N GLU A 47 7.80 15.84 6.11
CA GLU A 47 7.92 15.56 7.54
C GLU A 47 6.62 15.94 8.26
N TYR A 48 6.20 15.10 9.19
CA TYR A 48 5.05 15.37 10.03
C TYR A 48 5.12 14.59 11.35
N GLU A 49 4.28 14.98 12.28
CA GLU A 49 4.14 14.26 13.54
C GLU A 49 2.98 13.27 13.44
N LEU A 50 3.18 12.06 13.97
CA LEU A 50 2.13 11.05 13.98
C LEU A 50 0.94 11.53 14.79
N PRO A 51 -0.27 11.58 14.21
CA PRO A 51 -1.48 11.97 14.92
C PRO A 51 -1.93 10.91 15.92
N GLU A 52 -1.58 9.65 15.65
CA GLU A 52 -1.91 8.48 16.47
C GLU A 52 -0.72 7.54 16.56
N PRO A 53 -0.64 6.73 17.64
CA PRO A 53 0.43 5.73 17.76
C PRO A 53 0.27 4.64 16.70
N GLN A 54 1.35 4.29 16.03
CA GLN A 54 1.37 3.23 15.01
C GLN A 54 2.76 2.61 14.85
N TYR A 55 2.83 1.47 14.15
CA TYR A 55 4.12 0.88 13.76
C TYR A 55 4.74 1.63 12.59
N VAL A 56 6.01 2.01 12.73
CA VAL A 56 6.85 2.62 11.70
C VAL A 56 8.10 1.76 11.54
N ALA A 57 8.34 1.22 10.34
CA ALA A 57 9.49 0.36 10.05
C ALA A 57 9.71 -0.75 11.11
N SER A 58 8.63 -1.41 11.52
CA SER A 58 8.61 -2.47 12.54
C SER A 58 8.88 -2.03 13.98
N GLN A 59 8.92 -0.72 14.24
CA GLN A 59 9.03 -0.15 15.58
C GLN A 59 7.73 0.53 15.98
N TRP A 60 7.35 0.37 17.25
CA TRP A 60 6.22 1.08 17.82
C TRP A 60 6.57 2.56 18.01
N ALA A 61 5.81 3.42 17.37
CA ALA A 61 6.00 4.86 17.43
C ALA A 61 4.79 5.50 18.13
N PRO A 62 4.97 6.17 19.27
CA PRO A 62 3.89 6.85 19.96
C PRO A 62 3.41 8.09 19.20
N LYS A 63 2.24 8.60 19.56
CA LYS A 63 1.73 9.87 19.07
C LYS A 63 2.76 11.00 19.25
N GLY A 64 2.89 11.89 18.26
CA GLY A 64 3.86 12.99 18.27
C GLY A 64 5.28 12.57 17.84
N THR A 65 5.48 11.31 17.45
CA THR A 65 6.73 10.89 16.82
C THR A 65 6.91 11.59 15.48
N LYS A 66 8.08 12.18 15.25
CA LYS A 66 8.41 12.79 13.95
C LYS A 66 8.81 11.72 12.95
N VAL A 67 8.12 11.73 11.83
CA VAL A 67 8.35 10.80 10.72
C VAL A 67 8.49 11.57 9.42
N ARG A 68 9.16 10.94 8.47
CA ARG A 68 9.37 11.46 7.13
C ARG A 68 8.83 10.48 6.11
N ARG A 69 8.02 10.97 5.17
CA ARG A 69 7.70 10.24 3.94
C ARG A 69 8.69 10.62 2.85
N GLN A 70 9.29 9.63 2.21
CA GLN A 70 10.25 9.86 1.15
C GLN A 70 9.60 10.49 -0.08
N ALA A 71 10.39 11.26 -0.83
CA ALA A 71 10.00 11.75 -2.14
C ALA A 71 9.88 10.60 -3.15
N VAL A 72 8.99 10.77 -4.12
CA VAL A 72 8.87 9.89 -5.28
C VAL A 72 9.06 10.72 -6.53
N PRO A 73 9.95 10.33 -7.46
CA PRO A 73 10.16 11.08 -8.69
C PRO A 73 8.92 11.05 -9.59
N ALA A 74 8.77 12.08 -10.42
CA ALA A 74 7.78 12.07 -11.48
C ALA A 74 8.09 10.92 -12.45
N ARG A 75 7.03 10.34 -13.02
CA ARG A 75 7.16 9.29 -14.02
C ARG A 75 6.15 9.46 -15.14
N SER A 76 6.54 9.04 -16.35
CA SER A 76 5.68 8.95 -17.51
C SER A 76 5.61 7.51 -17.99
N ARG A 77 4.42 7.04 -18.31
CA ARG A 77 4.21 5.71 -18.89
C ARG A 77 3.35 5.80 -20.15
N LEU A 78 3.73 5.05 -21.17
CA LEU A 78 2.94 4.85 -22.37
C LEU A 78 2.24 3.51 -22.28
N ILE A 79 0.92 3.51 -22.43
CA ILE A 79 0.07 2.33 -22.27
C ILE A 79 -0.81 2.17 -23.49
N GLY A 80 -0.84 0.96 -24.03
CA GLY A 80 -1.75 0.63 -25.12
C GLY A 80 -3.21 0.55 -24.65
N PRO A 81 -4.18 0.89 -25.51
CA PRO A 81 -5.60 0.87 -25.16
C PRO A 81 -6.09 -0.52 -24.70
N SER A 82 -5.48 -1.59 -25.23
CA SER A 82 -5.83 -2.96 -24.86
C SER A 82 -5.46 -3.35 -23.42
N ALA A 83 -4.58 -2.58 -22.76
CA ALA A 83 -4.22 -2.79 -21.36
C ALA A 83 -5.11 -2.02 -20.39
N ILE A 84 -5.94 -1.12 -20.86
CA ILE A 84 -6.82 -0.27 -20.06
C ILE A 84 -8.16 -0.96 -19.89
N TYR A 85 -8.54 -1.19 -18.63
CA TYR A 85 -9.87 -1.68 -18.25
C TYR A 85 -10.89 -0.54 -18.16
N ALA A 86 -10.51 0.55 -17.49
CA ALA A 86 -11.35 1.74 -17.33
C ALA A 86 -10.49 3.00 -17.24
N LEU A 87 -11.00 4.09 -17.77
CA LEU A 87 -10.42 5.42 -17.66
C LEU A 87 -11.47 6.31 -16.98
N ASN A 88 -11.18 6.72 -15.75
CA ASN A 88 -12.07 7.51 -14.90
C ASN A 88 -11.55 8.95 -14.81
N PRO A 89 -12.10 9.88 -15.59
CA PRO A 89 -11.71 11.29 -15.50
C PRO A 89 -11.99 11.85 -14.10
N CYS A 90 -11.09 12.69 -13.61
CA CYS A 90 -11.22 13.35 -12.32
C CYS A 90 -10.58 14.75 -12.38
N ASP A 91 -10.73 15.51 -11.32
CA ASP A 91 -10.01 16.77 -11.15
C ASP A 91 -8.59 16.53 -10.63
N GLU A 92 -7.75 17.58 -10.70
CA GLU A 92 -6.36 17.50 -10.26
C GLU A 92 -6.24 17.18 -8.76
N ASP A 93 -7.11 17.75 -7.93
CA ASP A 93 -7.06 17.55 -6.48
C ASP A 93 -7.40 16.11 -6.11
N ALA A 94 -8.40 15.51 -6.76
CA ALA A 94 -8.73 14.10 -6.59
C ALA A 94 -7.60 13.20 -7.08
N ALA A 95 -7.00 13.52 -8.23
CA ALA A 95 -5.85 12.79 -8.75
C ALA A 95 -4.66 12.83 -7.79
N ARG A 96 -4.29 14.00 -7.26
CA ARG A 96 -3.20 14.14 -6.31
C ARG A 96 -3.42 13.33 -5.03
N LYS A 97 -4.63 13.36 -4.47
CA LYS A 97 -5.01 12.53 -3.31
C LYS A 97 -4.91 11.03 -3.62
N ALA A 98 -5.37 10.64 -4.81
CA ALA A 98 -5.27 9.24 -5.24
C ALA A 98 -3.82 8.79 -5.42
N ILE A 99 -2.94 9.63 -5.99
CA ILE A 99 -1.50 9.35 -6.10
C ILE A 99 -0.89 9.15 -4.72
N GLU A 100 -1.17 10.05 -3.76
CA GLU A 100 -0.66 9.91 -2.39
C GLU A 100 -1.12 8.63 -1.70
N SER A 101 -2.34 8.17 -2.00
CA SER A 101 -2.90 6.93 -1.45
C SER A 101 -2.33 5.67 -2.09
N LEU A 102 -2.09 5.69 -3.41
CA LEU A 102 -1.59 4.55 -4.16
C LEU A 102 -0.08 4.34 -3.97
N GLU A 103 0.68 5.43 -3.85
CA GLU A 103 2.13 5.34 -3.64
C GLU A 103 2.44 4.93 -2.20
N ARG A 104 2.87 3.69 -2.04
CA ARG A 104 3.32 3.14 -0.75
C ARG A 104 4.69 3.70 -0.40
N ARG A 105 4.73 4.92 0.12
CA ARG A 105 5.98 5.54 0.57
C ARG A 105 6.35 5.03 1.96
N PRO A 106 7.56 4.47 2.16
CA PRO A 106 7.99 4.07 3.48
C PRO A 106 8.08 5.28 4.40
N LEU A 107 7.68 5.09 5.65
CA LEU A 107 7.86 6.07 6.70
C LEU A 107 9.22 5.85 7.35
N ILE A 108 9.99 6.92 7.47
CA ILE A 108 11.26 6.95 8.18
C ILE A 108 11.03 7.62 9.52
N LEU A 109 11.43 6.95 10.59
CA LEU A 109 11.37 7.49 11.93
C LEU A 109 12.52 8.46 12.14
N LEU A 110 12.22 9.71 12.51
CA LEU A 110 13.22 10.76 12.75
C LEU A 110 13.51 10.93 14.24
N SER A 111 12.47 11.09 15.06
CA SER A 111 12.62 11.23 16.51
C SER A 111 11.34 10.85 17.24
N MET A 112 11.50 10.29 18.44
CA MET A 112 10.40 10.00 19.35
C MET A 112 10.33 11.04 20.47
N PRO A 113 9.14 11.36 21.01
CA PRO A 113 9.00 12.19 22.20
C PRO A 113 9.71 11.55 23.39
N LYS A 114 10.56 12.30 24.09
CA LYS A 114 11.37 11.78 25.21
C LYS A 114 10.54 11.25 26.38
N GLU A 115 9.34 11.81 26.58
CA GLU A 115 8.49 11.50 27.74
C GLU A 115 7.77 10.14 27.64
N ARG A 116 7.76 9.50 26.48
CA ARG A 116 7.03 8.25 26.23
C ARG A 116 7.88 7.03 25.88
N LEU A 117 9.19 7.17 25.97
CA LEU A 117 10.08 6.01 25.82
C LEU A 117 9.92 4.98 26.96
N LEU A 118 9.26 5.39 28.07
CA LEU A 118 9.02 4.53 29.24
C LEU A 118 7.63 3.85 29.23
N GLU A 119 6.69 4.30 28.40
CA GLU A 119 5.46 3.56 28.16
C GLU A 119 5.75 2.50 27.11
N GLY A 120 6.06 1.30 27.57
CA GLY A 120 6.38 0.16 26.73
C GLY A 120 5.35 -0.04 25.62
N ALA A 121 5.83 -0.40 24.43
CA ALA A 121 4.96 -0.90 23.37
C ALA A 121 3.97 -1.91 23.99
N PRO A 122 2.68 -1.84 23.66
CA PRO A 122 1.77 -2.90 24.06
C PRO A 122 2.38 -4.20 23.57
N LEU A 123 2.67 -5.11 24.51
CA LEU A 123 3.15 -6.44 24.16
C LEU A 123 2.20 -6.97 23.09
N PRO A 124 2.71 -7.55 22.01
CA PRO A 124 1.88 -8.30 21.10
C PRO A 124 1.07 -9.23 21.98
N GLN A 125 -0.26 -9.08 21.98
CA GLN A 125 -1.10 -10.08 22.62
C GLN A 125 -0.75 -11.36 21.88
N GLU A 126 -0.06 -12.26 22.58
CA GLU A 126 0.09 -13.62 22.13
C GLU A 126 -1.34 -14.10 21.88
N ARG A 127 -1.73 -14.11 20.61
CA ARG A 127 -2.89 -14.86 20.20
C ARG A 127 -2.54 -16.29 20.53
N GLY A 128 -2.99 -16.71 21.71
CA GLY A 128 -2.90 -18.11 22.10
C GLY A 128 -3.45 -18.91 20.94
N PHE A 129 -2.58 -19.60 20.25
CA PHE A 129 -2.98 -20.64 19.32
C PHE A 129 -3.66 -21.70 20.16
N SER A 130 -4.98 -21.59 20.33
CA SER A 130 -5.80 -22.69 20.79
C SER A 130 -5.79 -23.72 19.66
N CYS A 131 -5.00 -24.76 19.84
CA CYS A 131 -4.95 -25.88 18.90
C CYS A 131 -6.31 -26.61 18.75
N CYS A 132 -7.28 -26.34 19.60
CA CYS A 132 -8.54 -27.07 19.65
C CYS A 132 -9.80 -26.18 19.61
N GLY A 133 -9.72 -24.88 19.36
CA GLY A 133 -10.91 -24.01 19.27
C GLY A 133 -11.77 -23.97 20.52
N GLY A 134 -11.29 -24.44 21.67
CA GLY A 134 -11.98 -24.45 22.94
C GLY A 134 -11.73 -23.18 23.77
N ASN A 135 -12.70 -22.82 24.59
CA ASN A 135 -12.63 -21.71 25.53
C ASN A 135 -11.49 -21.95 26.55
N PRO A 136 -10.74 -20.92 26.96
CA PRO A 136 -9.62 -21.10 27.92
C PRO A 136 -10.04 -21.54 29.33
N GLU A 137 -11.31 -21.66 29.61
CA GLU A 137 -11.84 -22.13 30.89
C GLU A 137 -12.11 -23.65 30.94
N ASP A 138 -12.11 -24.32 29.80
CA ASP A 138 -12.22 -25.77 29.71
C ASP A 138 -10.82 -26.36 29.66
N GLY A 139 -10.39 -26.99 30.78
CA GLY A 139 -9.05 -27.54 30.96
C GLY A 139 -8.60 -28.38 29.74
N HIS A 140 -7.36 -28.19 29.34
CA HIS A 140 -6.72 -28.99 28.30
C HIS A 140 -6.79 -30.46 28.70
N ASP A 141 -7.48 -31.25 27.88
CA ASP A 141 -7.39 -32.71 27.94
C ASP A 141 -5.94 -33.13 27.66
N GLU A 142 -5.37 -33.92 28.54
CA GLU A 142 -3.96 -34.39 28.49
C GLU A 142 -3.68 -35.27 27.25
N ASP A 143 -4.69 -35.54 26.42
CA ASP A 143 -4.57 -36.39 25.24
C ASP A 143 -4.11 -35.65 23.95
N CYS A 144 -3.94 -34.31 23.96
CA CYS A 144 -3.51 -33.57 22.78
C CYS A 144 -1.99 -33.60 22.49
N ILE A 145 -1.18 -34.25 23.32
CA ILE A 145 0.29 -34.21 23.21
C ILE A 145 0.88 -35.38 22.42
N ASN A 146 0.09 -36.41 22.08
CA ASN A 146 0.61 -37.68 21.53
C ASN A 146 0.25 -38.01 20.07
N ALA A 147 0.04 -37.00 19.22
CA ALA A 147 -0.19 -37.28 17.78
C ALA A 147 0.99 -36.80 16.89
N ALA A 148 2.19 -36.97 17.35
CA ALA A 148 3.39 -36.76 16.54
C ALA A 148 4.44 -37.81 16.92
N ASP A 149 4.24 -39.05 16.46
CA ASP A 149 5.37 -39.95 16.22
C ASP A 149 4.87 -41.17 15.42
N GLU A 150 5.72 -41.59 14.51
CA GLU A 150 5.69 -42.82 13.71
C GLU A 150 5.12 -42.72 12.29
N ASP A 151 5.85 -42.02 11.43
CA ASP A 151 5.97 -42.47 10.04
C ASP A 151 7.36 -43.10 9.85
N GLU A 152 7.45 -44.41 10.09
CA GLU A 152 8.56 -45.25 9.64
C GLU A 152 8.61 -45.25 8.11
N ILE A 153 9.75 -44.86 7.57
CA ILE A 153 10.13 -44.96 6.15
C ILE A 153 10.56 -46.43 5.92
N PRO A 154 9.90 -47.20 5.09
CA PRO A 154 10.42 -48.51 4.67
C PRO A 154 11.53 -48.31 3.62
N VAL A 155 12.58 -49.04 3.77
CA VAL A 155 13.76 -49.22 2.92
C VAL A 155 13.40 -49.85 1.56
#